data_4bc289ad80ba506a1752b5fb8b42c9ac
#
_entry.id   4bc289ad80ba506a1752b5fb8b42c9ac
#
_cell.length_a   1.000
_cell.length_b   1.000
_cell.length_c   1.000
_cell.angle_alpha   90.00
_cell.angle_beta   90.00
_cell.angle_gamma   90.00
#
_symmetry.space_group_name_H-M   'P 1'
#
loop_
_entity.id
_entity.type
_entity.pdbx_description
1 polymer ?
#
loop_
_entity_poly.entity_id
_entity_poly.type
_entity_poly.pdbx_seq_one_letter_code
_entity_poly.pdbx_strand_id
1 'polypeptide(L)'
;MNHGNKVNKLGRKKAHREALLSNLTCQLIQYKRIVTTLAKAKALRVYAEPLITKAKKNETHQRRVVFSYLQDKAAVTELFSTVAEKIAGRPGGYTRVIKLGTRPGDNAELAMIELVDFNEIYGKGKTEKKEGAKRTRRAGGSRKKAAGEEVSTTSATATTTEAPAAENAPEATEQQPS
;
A
#
# COMPACT_ATOMS: atom_id res chain seq x y z
N MET A 1 2.22 23.31 32.77
CA MET A 1 1.18 22.74 31.91
C MET A 1 1.78 22.42 30.55
N ASN A 2 1.43 21.26 29.94
CA ASN A 2 1.94 20.86 28.61
C ASN A 2 0.96 21.33 27.51
N HIS A 3 0.95 22.62 27.20
CA HIS A 3 0.15 23.15 26.11
C HIS A 3 0.78 22.84 24.73
N GLY A 4 -0.02 22.49 23.74
CA GLY A 4 0.42 22.28 22.36
C GLY A 4 1.27 21.04 22.11
N ASN A 5 1.32 20.07 23.02
CA ASN A 5 2.10 18.86 22.85
C ASN A 5 1.44 17.89 21.83
N LYS A 6 1.96 17.88 20.62
CA LYS A 6 1.47 17.02 19.51
C LYS A 6 1.92 15.56 19.60
N VAL A 7 2.89 15.24 20.47
CA VAL A 7 3.48 13.90 20.58
C VAL A 7 3.02 13.22 21.87
N ASN A 8 2.44 12.03 21.76
CA ASN A 8 2.10 11.23 22.93
C ASN A 8 3.37 10.70 23.59
N LYS A 9 3.63 11.11 24.84
CA LYS A 9 4.82 10.71 25.59
C LYS A 9 4.78 9.26 26.09
N LEU A 10 3.60 8.61 26.11
CA LEU A 10 3.40 7.23 26.59
C LEU A 10 3.98 6.95 27.98
N GLY A 11 4.07 7.97 28.86
CA GLY A 11 4.70 7.84 30.17
C GLY A 11 6.21 7.55 30.13
N ARG A 12 6.91 7.87 29.02
CA ARG A 12 8.31 7.49 28.79
C ARG A 12 9.19 8.67 28.42
N LYS A 13 10.48 8.60 28.78
CA LYS A 13 11.53 9.50 28.28
C LYS A 13 11.75 9.24 26.77
N LYS A 14 12.42 10.17 26.08
CA LYS A 14 12.61 10.15 24.62
C LYS A 14 13.21 8.83 24.13
N ALA A 15 14.39 8.45 24.63
CA ALA A 15 15.09 7.24 24.18
C ALA A 15 14.26 5.96 24.40
N HIS A 16 13.62 5.82 25.57
CA HIS A 16 12.76 4.66 25.86
C HIS A 16 11.54 4.60 24.96
N ARG A 17 10.96 5.74 24.58
CA ARG A 17 9.81 5.79 23.66
C ARG A 17 10.24 5.42 22.24
N GLU A 18 11.38 5.91 21.77
CA GLU A 18 11.93 5.59 20.45
C GLU A 18 12.24 4.10 20.33
N ALA A 19 12.91 3.50 21.31
CA ALA A 19 13.18 2.08 21.37
C ALA A 19 11.88 1.24 21.40
N LEU A 20 10.87 1.66 22.17
CA LEU A 20 9.57 1.00 22.18
C LEU A 20 8.91 0.98 20.80
N LEU A 21 8.90 2.13 20.11
CA LEU A 21 8.26 2.24 18.80
C LEU A 21 9.03 1.47 17.72
N SER A 22 10.36 1.47 17.80
CA SER A 22 11.22 0.65 16.93
C SER A 22 10.89 -0.82 17.08
N ASN A 23 10.93 -1.36 18.31
CA ASN A 23 10.62 -2.77 18.58
C ASN A 23 9.21 -3.17 18.15
N LEU A 24 8.19 -2.32 18.43
CA LEU A 24 6.82 -2.57 17.99
C LEU A 24 6.69 -2.54 16.47
N THR A 25 7.47 -1.71 15.77
CA THR A 25 7.47 -1.68 14.30
C THR A 25 8.11 -2.95 13.74
N CYS A 26 9.23 -3.42 14.30
CA CYS A 26 9.83 -4.69 13.90
C CYS A 26 8.83 -5.85 14.04
N GLN A 27 8.15 -5.93 15.19
CA GLN A 27 7.11 -6.93 15.41
C GLN A 27 5.92 -6.80 14.43
N LEU A 28 5.49 -5.57 14.14
CA LEU A 28 4.43 -5.34 13.17
C LEU A 28 4.82 -5.80 11.75
N ILE A 29 6.06 -5.62 11.36
CA ILE A 29 6.59 -6.09 10.07
C ILE A 29 6.63 -7.61 10.04
N GLN A 30 7.11 -8.28 11.10
CA GLN A 30 7.22 -9.73 11.18
C GLN A 30 5.85 -10.42 11.26
N TYR A 31 5.01 -10.00 12.19
CA TYR A 31 3.72 -10.65 12.45
C TYR A 31 2.54 -10.10 11.64
N LYS A 32 2.71 -8.96 10.92
CA LYS A 32 1.68 -8.29 10.12
C LYS A 32 0.53 -7.69 10.94
N ARG A 33 0.28 -8.19 12.14
CA ARG A 33 -0.70 -7.67 13.12
C ARG A 33 -0.19 -7.89 14.54
N ILE A 34 -0.43 -6.90 15.40
CA ILE A 34 -0.09 -6.98 16.83
C ILE A 34 -1.19 -6.36 17.68
N VAL A 35 -1.37 -6.87 18.89
CA VAL A 35 -2.31 -6.33 19.87
C VAL A 35 -1.54 -5.53 20.91
N THR A 36 -1.99 -4.28 21.16
CA THR A 36 -1.36 -3.38 22.11
C THR A 36 -2.38 -2.38 22.66
N THR A 37 -1.98 -1.43 23.51
CA THR A 37 -2.89 -0.40 23.97
C THR A 37 -3.17 0.63 22.86
N LEU A 38 -4.36 1.20 22.85
CA LEU A 38 -4.80 2.15 21.82
C LEU A 38 -3.84 3.35 21.66
N ALA A 39 -3.33 3.87 22.78
CA ALA A 39 -2.37 4.98 22.75
C ALA A 39 -1.05 4.59 22.04
N LYS A 40 -0.53 3.38 22.30
CA LYS A 40 0.65 2.85 21.62
C LYS A 40 0.39 2.60 20.14
N ALA A 41 -0.75 2.00 19.78
CA ALA A 41 -1.13 1.76 18.40
C ALA A 41 -1.23 3.06 17.58
N LYS A 42 -1.84 4.11 18.14
CA LYS A 42 -1.90 5.43 17.49
C LYS A 42 -0.52 6.06 17.30
N ALA A 43 0.37 5.97 18.29
CA ALA A 43 1.73 6.47 18.18
C ALA A 43 2.57 5.65 17.19
N LEU A 44 2.39 4.33 17.19
CA LEU A 44 3.07 3.40 16.26
C LEU A 44 2.72 3.70 14.81
N ARG A 45 1.45 4.00 14.50
CA ARG A 45 1.03 4.38 13.15
C ARG A 45 1.84 5.56 12.61
N VAL A 46 1.98 6.61 13.41
CA VAL A 46 2.73 7.81 13.01
C VAL A 46 4.21 7.51 12.78
N TYR A 47 4.78 6.55 13.53
CA TYR A 47 6.18 6.14 13.41
C TYR A 47 6.40 5.19 12.22
N ALA A 48 5.54 4.20 12.03
CA ALA A 48 5.71 3.13 11.04
C ALA A 48 5.40 3.58 9.60
N GLU A 49 4.35 4.38 9.38
CA GLU A 49 3.92 4.76 8.02
C GLU A 49 5.00 5.46 7.19
N PRO A 50 5.79 6.41 7.72
CA PRO A 50 6.89 7.02 6.97
C PRO A 50 7.99 6.02 6.58
N LEU A 51 8.27 5.00 7.44
CA LEU A 51 9.25 3.96 7.15
C LEU A 51 8.78 3.04 6.03
N ILE A 52 7.50 2.68 6.04
CA ILE A 52 6.85 1.90 4.99
C ILE A 52 6.87 2.67 3.65
N THR A 53 6.60 3.96 3.68
CA THR A 53 6.67 4.80 2.46
C THR A 53 8.08 4.82 1.87
N LYS A 54 9.12 4.88 2.72
CA LYS A 54 10.52 4.80 2.27
C LYS A 54 10.86 3.42 1.66
N ALA A 55 10.27 2.35 2.19
CA ALA A 55 10.50 0.99 1.71
C ALA A 55 9.99 0.75 0.28
N LYS A 56 9.04 1.52 -0.21
CA LYS A 56 8.57 1.44 -1.60
C LYS A 56 9.66 1.80 -2.63
N LYS A 57 10.61 2.63 -2.23
CA LYS A 57 11.80 2.94 -3.04
C LYS A 57 12.93 2.03 -2.62
N ASN A 58 13.19 0.97 -3.39
CA ASN A 58 14.20 -0.03 -3.06
C ASN A 58 15.64 0.46 -3.34
N GLU A 59 16.01 1.61 -2.77
CA GLU A 59 17.32 2.23 -2.89
C GLU A 59 18.20 1.89 -1.68
N THR A 60 19.50 1.75 -1.88
CA THR A 60 20.47 1.51 -0.79
C THR A 60 20.41 2.60 0.27
N HIS A 61 20.22 3.86 -0.13
CA HIS A 61 20.07 4.97 0.82
C HIS A 61 18.84 4.77 1.71
N GLN A 62 17.69 4.43 1.14
CA GLN A 62 16.46 4.20 1.91
C GLN A 62 16.61 3.01 2.87
N ARG A 63 17.27 1.92 2.47
CA ARG A 63 17.57 0.79 3.34
C ARG A 63 18.42 1.21 4.55
N ARG A 64 19.47 2.02 4.35
CA ARG A 64 20.30 2.55 5.43
C ARG A 64 19.52 3.45 6.38
N VAL A 65 18.67 4.34 5.85
CA VAL A 65 17.81 5.21 6.65
C VAL A 65 16.82 4.38 7.48
N VAL A 66 16.12 3.42 6.89
CA VAL A 66 15.17 2.56 7.62
C VAL A 66 15.90 1.73 8.68
N PHE A 67 17.08 1.19 8.37
CA PHE A 67 17.88 0.45 9.33
C PHE A 67 18.31 1.31 10.53
N SER A 68 18.63 2.59 10.33
CA SER A 68 18.98 3.48 11.45
C SER A 68 17.83 3.68 12.45
N TYR A 69 16.57 3.53 12.01
CA TYR A 69 15.40 3.60 12.88
C TYR A 69 15.02 2.26 13.52
N LEU A 70 15.13 1.15 12.78
CA LEU A 70 14.67 -0.16 13.23
C LEU A 70 15.75 -0.95 13.99
N GLN A 71 17.02 -0.81 13.59
CA GLN A 71 18.18 -1.52 14.17
C GLN A 71 18.08 -3.07 14.08
N ASP A 72 17.14 -3.59 13.28
CA ASP A 72 16.93 -5.02 13.07
C ASP A 72 17.06 -5.37 11.59
N LYS A 73 18.02 -6.27 11.26
CA LYS A 73 18.29 -6.69 9.87
C LYS A 73 17.14 -7.53 9.30
N ALA A 74 16.57 -8.43 10.11
CA ALA A 74 15.50 -9.32 9.67
C ALA A 74 14.25 -8.52 9.29
N ALA A 75 13.82 -7.58 10.16
CA ALA A 75 12.69 -6.72 9.89
C ALA A 75 12.91 -5.83 8.65
N VAL A 76 14.10 -5.29 8.45
CA VAL A 76 14.42 -4.49 7.25
C VAL A 76 14.36 -5.35 6.00
N THR A 77 14.95 -6.56 6.01
CA THR A 77 14.90 -7.46 4.85
C THR A 77 13.45 -7.79 4.49
N GLU A 78 12.63 -8.14 5.46
CA GLU A 78 11.22 -8.47 5.26
C GLU A 78 10.38 -7.27 4.79
N LEU A 79 10.68 -6.08 5.29
CA LEU A 79 10.02 -4.84 4.88
C LEU A 79 10.25 -4.53 3.39
N PHE A 80 11.48 -4.66 2.91
CA PHE A 80 11.83 -4.35 1.52
C PHE A 80 11.53 -5.49 0.52
N SER A 81 11.36 -6.73 0.97
CA SER A 81 10.92 -7.85 0.14
C SER A 81 9.40 -7.96 0.14
N THR A 82 8.86 -8.66 1.13
CA THR A 82 7.45 -9.08 1.19
C THR A 82 6.48 -7.91 1.37
N VAL A 83 6.83 -6.95 2.25
CA VAL A 83 5.89 -5.87 2.61
C VAL A 83 5.83 -4.83 1.50
N ALA A 84 6.98 -4.43 0.93
CA ALA A 84 7.03 -3.41 -0.11
C ALA A 84 6.27 -3.83 -1.37
N GLU A 85 6.36 -5.09 -1.79
CA GLU A 85 5.64 -5.64 -2.95
C GLU A 85 4.12 -5.52 -2.79
N LYS A 86 3.59 -5.97 -1.64
CA LYS A 86 2.14 -5.95 -1.39
C LYS A 86 1.57 -4.53 -1.27
N ILE A 87 2.37 -3.59 -0.77
CA ILE A 87 1.93 -2.21 -0.52
C ILE A 87 2.18 -1.29 -1.73
N ALA A 88 2.87 -1.73 -2.76
CA ALA A 88 3.30 -0.92 -3.90
C ALA A 88 2.18 -0.06 -4.51
N GLY A 89 0.97 -0.61 -4.66
CA GLY A 89 -0.17 0.08 -5.25
C GLY A 89 -0.91 1.07 -4.34
N ARG A 90 -0.58 1.14 -3.05
CA ARG A 90 -1.29 2.00 -2.09
C ARG A 90 -0.55 3.32 -1.88
N PRO A 91 -1.19 4.49 -2.04
CA PRO A 91 -0.53 5.80 -1.88
C PRO A 91 -0.22 6.16 -0.41
N GLY A 92 -0.91 5.54 0.57
CA GLY A 92 -0.74 5.79 2.00
C GLY A 92 -1.79 5.06 2.84
N GLY A 93 -1.72 5.20 4.18
CA GLY A 93 -2.64 4.52 5.09
C GLY A 93 -2.43 3.01 5.12
N TYR A 94 -1.19 2.59 5.25
CA TYR A 94 -0.79 1.17 5.22
C TYR A 94 -1.26 0.40 6.44
N THR A 95 -1.55 1.10 7.54
CA THR A 95 -1.91 0.50 8.81
C THR A 95 -3.37 0.77 9.17
N ARG A 96 -4.01 -0.20 9.82
CA ARG A 96 -5.36 -0.09 10.39
C ARG A 96 -5.29 -0.36 11.88
N VAL A 97 -5.98 0.46 12.67
CA VAL A 97 -6.12 0.30 14.12
C VAL A 97 -7.57 -0.07 14.42
N ILE A 98 -7.79 -1.23 15.03
CA ILE A 98 -9.10 -1.76 15.41
C ILE A 98 -9.17 -1.79 16.94
N LYS A 99 -10.18 -1.17 17.53
CA LYS A 99 -10.40 -1.22 18.99
C LYS A 99 -10.95 -2.58 19.39
N LEU A 100 -10.38 -3.17 20.45
CA LEU A 100 -10.76 -4.50 20.97
C LEU A 100 -11.52 -4.44 22.29
N GLY A 101 -11.68 -3.25 22.87
CA GLY A 101 -12.28 -3.09 24.19
C GLY A 101 -11.25 -2.76 25.26
N THR A 102 -11.58 -3.02 26.51
CA THR A 102 -10.73 -2.72 27.67
C THR A 102 -10.14 -3.99 28.27
N ARG A 103 -8.93 -3.87 28.82
CA ARG A 103 -8.24 -4.96 29.50
C ARG A 103 -8.72 -5.06 30.94
N PRO A 104 -9.15 -6.27 31.43
CA PRO A 104 -9.46 -6.45 32.82
C PRO A 104 -8.23 -6.19 33.70
N GLY A 105 -8.42 -5.57 34.84
CA GLY A 105 -7.38 -5.24 35.80
C GLY A 105 -7.01 -3.76 35.82
N ASP A 106 -6.60 -3.18 34.69
CA ASP A 106 -6.21 -1.76 34.62
C ASP A 106 -7.11 -0.89 33.73
N ASN A 107 -8.17 -1.48 33.18
CA ASN A 107 -9.14 -0.83 32.29
C ASN A 107 -8.50 -0.10 31.11
N ALA A 108 -7.30 -0.52 30.69
CA ALA A 108 -6.61 0.08 29.54
C ALA A 108 -7.32 -0.29 28.24
N GLU A 109 -7.59 0.70 27.39
CA GLU A 109 -8.12 0.45 26.04
C GLU A 109 -7.11 -0.33 25.19
N LEU A 110 -7.53 -1.50 24.69
CA LEU A 110 -6.76 -2.34 23.78
C LEU A 110 -7.12 -2.04 22.33
N ALA A 111 -6.13 -2.19 21.46
CA ALA A 111 -6.30 -2.10 20.03
C ALA A 111 -5.37 -3.09 19.32
N MET A 112 -5.85 -3.62 18.21
CA MET A 112 -5.05 -4.35 17.24
C MET A 112 -4.61 -3.36 16.16
N ILE A 113 -3.33 -3.33 15.84
CA ILE A 113 -2.81 -2.65 14.66
C ILE A 113 -2.35 -3.71 13.65
N GLU A 114 -2.74 -3.53 12.40
CA GLU A 114 -2.44 -4.46 11.32
C GLU A 114 -2.01 -3.74 10.04
N LEU A 115 -1.27 -4.44 9.18
CA LEU A 115 -1.01 -4.02 7.81
C LEU A 115 -2.22 -4.39 6.95
N VAL A 116 -2.86 -3.39 6.34
CA VAL A 116 -4.15 -3.53 5.63
C VAL A 116 -4.08 -4.55 4.48
N ASP A 117 -2.97 -4.54 3.74
CA ASP A 117 -2.82 -5.36 2.54
C ASP A 117 -2.51 -6.85 2.84
N PHE A 118 -2.26 -7.18 4.10
CA PHE A 118 -2.10 -8.56 4.60
C PHE A 118 -3.37 -9.14 5.20
N ASN A 119 -4.44 -8.36 5.29
CA ASN A 119 -5.72 -8.83 5.81
C ASN A 119 -6.59 -9.39 4.67
N GLU A 120 -6.72 -10.72 4.62
CA GLU A 120 -7.50 -11.40 3.59
C GLU A 120 -9.02 -11.30 3.82
N ILE A 121 -9.45 -11.12 5.06
CA ILE A 121 -10.87 -11.14 5.45
C ILE A 121 -11.57 -9.85 5.01
N TYR A 122 -10.96 -8.70 5.27
CA TYR A 122 -11.55 -7.39 4.96
C TYR A 122 -11.17 -6.83 3.58
N GLY A 123 -10.22 -7.46 2.86
CA GLY A 123 -9.74 -7.06 1.54
C GLY A 123 -10.61 -7.58 0.39
N LYS A 124 -11.18 -8.77 0.53
CA LYS A 124 -11.92 -9.46 -0.54
C LYS A 124 -13.29 -8.86 -0.86
N GLY A 125 -13.86 -8.00 0.02
CA GLY A 125 -15.21 -7.45 -0.18
C GLY A 125 -15.32 -6.25 -1.14
N LYS A 126 -14.22 -5.71 -1.65
CA LYS A 126 -14.25 -4.51 -2.51
C LYS A 126 -14.09 -4.76 -4.01
N THR A 127 -13.62 -5.91 -4.42
CA THR A 127 -13.41 -6.23 -5.84
C THR A 127 -14.62 -6.86 -6.52
N GLU A 128 -15.52 -7.52 -5.79
CA GLU A 128 -16.67 -8.20 -6.39
C GLU A 128 -17.93 -7.32 -6.58
N LYS A 129 -17.96 -6.10 -6.07
CA LYS A 129 -19.15 -5.22 -6.17
C LYS A 129 -19.13 -4.21 -7.34
N LYS A 130 -18.17 -4.25 -8.24
CA LYS A 130 -18.11 -3.30 -9.36
C LYS A 130 -18.59 -3.83 -10.72
N GLU A 131 -18.91 -5.10 -10.86
CA GLU A 131 -19.40 -5.66 -12.14
C GLU A 131 -20.90 -5.87 -12.25
N GLY A 132 -21.70 -5.57 -11.26
CA GLY A 132 -23.11 -5.93 -11.23
C GLY A 132 -24.14 -4.81 -11.03
N ALA A 133 -23.89 -3.55 -11.40
CA ALA A 133 -24.94 -2.52 -11.31
C ALA A 133 -24.83 -1.46 -12.41
N LYS A 134 -25.02 -1.85 -13.67
CA LYS A 134 -25.63 -0.95 -14.65
C LYS A 134 -27.11 -0.80 -14.29
N ARG A 135 -27.41 0.15 -13.41
CA ARG A 135 -28.79 0.65 -13.23
C ARG A 135 -29.20 1.35 -14.52
N THR A 136 -29.93 0.63 -15.37
CA THR A 136 -30.74 1.23 -16.43
C THR A 136 -31.67 2.25 -15.78
N ARG A 137 -31.37 3.53 -15.95
CA ARG A 137 -32.31 4.59 -15.69
C ARG A 137 -33.38 4.48 -16.75
N ARG A 138 -34.56 4.01 -16.35
CA ARG A 138 -35.79 4.03 -17.07
C ARG A 138 -36.17 5.50 -17.29
N ALA A 139 -35.88 6.08 -18.46
CA ALA A 139 -36.43 7.33 -18.91
C ALA A 139 -37.86 7.05 -19.37
N GLY A 140 -38.79 7.51 -18.60
CA GLY A 140 -40.19 7.56 -18.95
C GLY A 140 -40.44 8.58 -20.07
N GLY A 141 -41.35 8.23 -20.93
CA GLY A 141 -41.70 8.68 -22.22
C GLY A 141 -41.90 10.15 -22.50
N SER A 142 -41.81 10.47 -23.75
CA SER A 142 -42.88 11.22 -24.46
C SER A 142 -42.69 11.07 -25.95
N ARG A 143 -43.77 10.73 -26.56
CA ARG A 143 -44.16 10.52 -27.93
C ARG A 143 -44.06 11.84 -28.73
N LYS A 144 -43.36 11.88 -29.89
CA LYS A 144 -43.89 12.58 -31.08
C LYS A 144 -43.12 12.13 -32.35
N LYS A 145 -43.91 11.97 -33.35
CA LYS A 145 -44.03 11.45 -34.66
C LYS A 145 -43.29 12.30 -35.71
N ALA A 146 -42.92 11.60 -36.80
CA ALA A 146 -42.76 12.02 -38.23
C ALA A 146 -41.32 12.00 -38.71
N ALA A 147 -41.01 11.04 -39.59
CA ALA A 147 -41.09 11.00 -41.07
C ALA A 147 -39.83 11.56 -41.75
N GLY A 148 -39.35 10.75 -42.73
CA GLY A 148 -38.52 11.16 -43.88
C GLY A 148 -37.11 10.56 -43.82
N GLU A 149 -36.91 9.47 -44.50
CA GLU A 149 -36.43 9.24 -45.87
C GLU A 149 -34.91 9.39 -45.99
N GLU A 150 -34.36 8.23 -46.25
CA GLU A 150 -33.56 7.75 -47.38
C GLU A 150 -32.17 8.32 -47.61
N VAL A 151 -31.24 7.49 -47.79
CA VAL A 151 -30.53 6.93 -48.96
C VAL A 151 -28.99 7.04 -48.82
N SER A 152 -28.43 5.86 -48.89
CA SER A 152 -27.25 5.37 -49.67
C SER A 152 -25.87 5.93 -49.36
N THR A 153 -25.01 5.07 -49.19
CA THR A 153 -24.10 4.27 -50.01
C THR A 153 -22.63 4.63 -49.83
N THR A 154 -21.93 3.60 -49.73
CA THR A 154 -20.68 3.12 -50.37
C THR A 154 -19.36 3.44 -49.72
N SER A 155 -18.75 2.37 -49.35
CA SER A 155 -17.54 1.67 -49.90
C SER A 155 -16.22 2.23 -49.39
N ALA A 156 -15.55 1.34 -48.68
CA ALA A 156 -14.36 0.56 -49.06
C ALA A 156 -13.09 1.39 -49.27
N THR A 157 -12.03 1.06 -48.61
CA THR A 157 -10.93 0.31 -49.17
C THR A 157 -9.79 0.14 -48.16
N ALA A 158 -9.29 -1.08 -48.11
CA ALA A 158 -8.09 -1.53 -47.44
C ALA A 158 -6.82 -0.99 -48.09
N THR A 159 -5.72 -0.98 -47.36
CA THR A 159 -4.37 -1.32 -47.80
C THR A 159 -3.44 -1.39 -46.61
N THR A 160 -3.05 -2.51 -46.18
CA THR A 160 -1.82 -3.31 -46.16
C THR A 160 -0.55 -2.56 -46.55
N THR A 161 0.48 -2.73 -45.73
CA THR A 161 1.90 -2.94 -46.06
C THR A 161 2.71 -2.76 -44.76
N GLU A 162 3.20 -3.82 -44.16
CA GLU A 162 4.47 -4.56 -44.39
C GLU A 162 5.65 -3.99 -43.59
N ALA A 163 6.21 -4.86 -42.75
CA ALA A 163 7.50 -4.70 -42.06
C ALA A 163 8.66 -4.88 -43.09
N PRO A 164 9.89 -4.49 -42.74
CA PRO A 164 10.84 -5.58 -42.57
C PRO A 164 11.85 -5.43 -41.42
N ALA A 165 12.37 -6.58 -41.04
CA ALA A 165 13.49 -6.87 -40.17
C ALA A 165 14.85 -6.54 -40.80
N ALA A 166 15.86 -6.38 -39.90
CA ALA A 166 17.25 -6.81 -40.05
C ALA A 166 18.02 -6.30 -38.80
N GLU A 167 18.48 -7.17 -37.88
CA GLU A 167 19.71 -7.95 -37.93
C GLU A 167 20.98 -7.07 -37.87
N ASN A 168 21.67 -7.12 -36.74
CA ASN A 168 23.11 -7.33 -36.65
C ASN A 168 23.61 -7.38 -35.20
N ALA A 169 24.04 -8.54 -34.77
CA ALA A 169 25.22 -8.72 -33.93
C ALA A 169 26.42 -8.93 -34.90
N PRO A 170 27.64 -8.68 -34.50
CA PRO A 170 28.48 -9.58 -33.74
C PRO A 170 29.49 -8.83 -32.82
N GLU A 171 30.19 -9.38 -31.92
CA GLU A 171 31.24 -10.36 -31.86
C GLU A 171 32.16 -10.03 -30.65
N ALA A 172 32.57 -11.04 -30.01
CA ALA A 172 33.52 -11.13 -28.91
C ALA A 172 34.89 -10.54 -29.19
N THR A 173 35.57 -10.09 -28.15
CA THR A 173 37.01 -10.30 -27.99
C THR A 173 37.41 -10.43 -26.52
N GLU A 174 37.80 -11.60 -26.19
CA GLU A 174 38.67 -12.07 -25.12
C GLU A 174 39.98 -11.28 -25.08
N GLN A 175 40.48 -10.94 -23.89
CA GLN A 175 41.89 -11.08 -23.52
C GLN A 175 42.10 -10.76 -22.03
N GLN A 176 42.41 -11.77 -21.24
CA GLN A 176 43.37 -11.78 -20.14
C GLN A 176 44.81 -12.00 -20.75
N PRO A 177 45.93 -11.93 -20.05
CA PRO A 177 46.22 -11.72 -18.62
C PRO A 177 47.44 -10.81 -18.35
N SER A 178 47.62 -10.40 -17.10
CA SER A 178 48.93 -10.45 -16.39
C SER A 178 48.72 -9.90 -14.97
#